data_5b2a5cc9b251be5868aa03b1195c4440
#
_entry.id   5b2a5cc9b251be5868aa03b1195c4440
#
_cell.length_a   1.000
_cell.length_b   1.000
_cell.length_c   1.000
_cell.angle_alpha   90.00
_cell.angle_beta   90.00
_cell.angle_gamma   90.00
#
_symmetry.space_group_name_H-M   'P 1'
#
loop_
_entity.id
_entity.type
_entity.pdbx_description
1 polymer ?
#
loop_
_entity_poly.entity_id
_entity_poly.type
_entity_poly.pdbx_seq_one_letter_code
_entity_poly.pdbx_strand_id
1 'polypeptide(L)'
;MKQVYLTALTNERYLPGVMALARSLREVDAKYDLAIMIPAEKEESLGAAIRDYGILDIPGVFLLPKENVRLQEMDTVIESQYSYWRDSFFKLQAAGCTEYDKIILLDCDQMVVKNIDHLFEKPAFTATTCGRCVHEDWLSLSAGLLVLETSEELHEKLLSLIVPAIEFKKSKGLQAGDQDVFNLAWPDWRNRPELFIPEKYNICWGWISDLCKKENCAPKDFYMIHFPGKEKPWDYGKCYYLKILISGILRGKLDKLLYKTYIWRKYSLLCERV
;
A
#
# COMPACT_ATOMS: atom_id res chain seq x y z
N MET A 1 -18.24 -16.57 -3.91
CA MET A 1 -17.63 -15.37 -3.31
C MET A 1 -16.69 -14.78 -4.33
N LYS A 2 -16.98 -13.57 -4.79
CA LYS A 2 -16.18 -12.87 -5.81
C LYS A 2 -15.06 -12.09 -5.10
N GLN A 3 -13.80 -12.37 -5.42
CA GLN A 3 -12.62 -11.89 -4.72
C GLN A 3 -11.66 -11.20 -5.69
N VAL A 4 -10.97 -10.14 -5.25
CA VAL A 4 -10.06 -9.35 -6.07
C VAL A 4 -8.97 -8.70 -5.22
N TYR A 5 -7.75 -8.59 -5.75
CA TYR A 5 -6.76 -7.62 -5.28
C TYR A 5 -7.17 -6.22 -5.74
N LEU A 6 -7.07 -5.23 -4.91
CA LEU A 6 -7.43 -3.87 -5.27
C LEU A 6 -6.33 -2.90 -4.84
N THR A 7 -5.96 -1.99 -5.73
CA THR A 7 -5.10 -0.85 -5.42
C THR A 7 -5.74 0.45 -5.89
N ALA A 8 -5.45 1.55 -5.23
CA ALA A 8 -5.95 2.88 -5.60
C ALA A 8 -4.84 3.70 -6.28
N LEU A 9 -5.18 4.32 -7.42
CA LEU A 9 -4.29 5.21 -8.15
C LEU A 9 -4.98 6.53 -8.45
N THR A 10 -4.44 7.65 -7.95
CA THR A 10 -5.02 8.98 -8.09
C THR A 10 -4.21 9.93 -8.98
N ASN A 11 -2.95 9.56 -9.28
CA ASN A 11 -2.06 10.37 -10.11
C ASN A 11 -0.99 9.53 -10.81
N GLU A 12 -0.45 10.04 -11.90
CA GLU A 12 0.50 9.35 -12.79
C GLU A 12 1.86 9.08 -12.16
N ARG A 13 2.26 9.80 -11.12
CA ARG A 13 3.55 9.60 -10.45
C ARG A 13 3.72 8.16 -9.93
N TYR A 14 2.63 7.48 -9.63
CA TYR A 14 2.62 6.12 -9.08
C TYR A 14 2.42 5.03 -10.14
N LEU A 15 2.34 5.36 -11.44
CA LEU A 15 2.26 4.36 -12.52
C LEU A 15 3.38 3.30 -12.43
N PRO A 16 4.66 3.69 -12.19
CA PRO A 16 5.72 2.68 -12.03
C PRO A 16 5.46 1.71 -10.88
N GLY A 17 4.91 2.20 -9.77
CA GLY A 17 4.57 1.39 -8.61
C GLY A 17 3.44 0.39 -8.90
N VAL A 18 2.36 0.85 -9.55
CA VAL A 18 1.25 -0.02 -9.98
C VAL A 18 1.75 -1.09 -10.96
N MET A 19 2.63 -0.72 -11.91
CA MET A 19 3.27 -1.68 -12.82
C MET A 19 4.03 -2.76 -12.05
N ALA A 20 4.84 -2.35 -11.05
CA ALA A 20 5.60 -3.28 -10.22
C ALA A 20 4.70 -4.20 -9.38
N LEU A 21 3.63 -3.65 -8.79
CA LEU A 21 2.64 -4.42 -8.04
C LEU A 21 1.97 -5.47 -8.94
N ALA A 22 1.47 -5.07 -10.10
CA ALA A 22 0.79 -5.96 -11.04
C ALA A 22 1.70 -7.09 -11.52
N ARG A 23 2.93 -6.77 -11.93
CA ARG A 23 3.91 -7.77 -12.36
C ARG A 23 4.30 -8.72 -11.23
N SER A 24 4.54 -8.19 -10.04
CA SER A 24 4.94 -9.01 -8.90
C SER A 24 3.85 -9.99 -8.48
N LEU A 25 2.57 -9.64 -8.60
CA LEU A 25 1.46 -10.57 -8.40
C LEU A 25 1.47 -11.70 -9.43
N ARG A 26 1.77 -11.40 -10.70
CA ARG A 26 1.86 -12.44 -11.74
C ARG A 26 3.12 -13.32 -11.57
N GLU A 27 4.27 -12.74 -11.16
CA GLU A 27 5.49 -13.50 -10.88
C GLU A 27 5.33 -14.56 -9.77
N VAL A 28 4.38 -14.35 -8.86
CA VAL A 28 4.08 -15.30 -7.77
C VAL A 28 2.86 -16.17 -8.05
N ASP A 29 2.39 -16.22 -9.29
CA ASP A 29 1.23 -17.00 -9.72
C ASP A 29 -0.03 -16.70 -8.89
N ALA A 30 -0.27 -15.40 -8.58
CA ALA A 30 -1.49 -14.99 -7.90
C ALA A 30 -2.72 -15.29 -8.76
N LYS A 31 -3.68 -15.99 -8.16
CA LYS A 31 -4.88 -16.52 -8.84
C LYS A 31 -5.91 -15.44 -9.15
N TYR A 32 -5.99 -14.43 -8.30
CA TYR A 32 -7.02 -13.38 -8.38
C TYR A 32 -6.54 -12.22 -9.23
N ASP A 33 -7.48 -11.53 -9.86
CA ASP A 33 -7.22 -10.34 -10.65
C ASP A 33 -6.82 -9.15 -9.77
N LEU A 34 -6.20 -8.13 -10.39
CA LEU A 34 -5.90 -6.84 -9.78
C LEU A 34 -6.79 -5.75 -10.38
N ALA A 35 -7.69 -5.19 -9.58
CA ALA A 35 -8.44 -3.99 -9.91
C ALA A 35 -7.61 -2.75 -9.56
N ILE A 36 -7.45 -1.84 -10.52
CA ILE A 36 -6.85 -0.52 -10.30
C ILE A 36 -8.00 0.48 -10.17
N MET A 37 -8.31 0.85 -8.94
CA MET A 37 -9.34 1.85 -8.66
C MET A 37 -8.80 3.24 -8.97
N ILE A 38 -9.51 3.99 -9.81
CA ILE A 38 -9.18 5.36 -10.23
C ILE A 38 -10.37 6.29 -10.03
N PRO A 39 -10.14 7.60 -9.78
CA PRO A 39 -11.22 8.57 -9.75
C PRO A 39 -11.95 8.63 -11.10
N ALA A 40 -13.28 8.52 -11.09
CA ALA A 40 -14.10 8.50 -12.32
C ALA A 40 -13.90 9.75 -13.19
N GLU A 41 -13.72 10.91 -12.57
CA GLU A 41 -13.43 12.15 -13.28
C GLU A 41 -12.05 12.18 -13.97
N LYS A 42 -11.17 11.24 -13.64
CA LYS A 42 -9.84 11.08 -14.28
C LYS A 42 -9.78 9.86 -15.20
N GLU A 43 -10.89 9.18 -15.44
CA GLU A 43 -10.91 7.94 -16.24
C GLU A 43 -10.31 8.14 -17.63
N GLU A 44 -10.62 9.25 -18.30
CA GLU A 44 -10.07 9.55 -19.62
C GLU A 44 -8.56 9.78 -19.55
N SER A 45 -8.09 10.69 -18.70
CA SER A 45 -6.67 11.07 -18.63
C SER A 45 -5.79 9.99 -17.97
N LEU A 46 -6.13 9.61 -16.75
CA LEU A 46 -5.35 8.63 -16.00
C LEU A 46 -5.48 7.22 -16.58
N GLY A 47 -6.69 6.86 -17.06
CA GLY A 47 -6.92 5.60 -17.76
C GLY A 47 -6.13 5.49 -19.06
N ALA A 48 -5.99 6.60 -19.83
CA ALA A 48 -5.10 6.63 -20.99
C ALA A 48 -3.64 6.44 -20.59
N ALA A 49 -3.18 7.16 -19.55
CA ALA A 49 -1.80 7.02 -19.06
C ALA A 49 -1.47 5.60 -18.56
N ILE A 50 -2.43 4.92 -17.92
CA ILE A 50 -2.29 3.52 -17.47
C ILE A 50 -2.16 2.57 -18.68
N ARG A 51 -2.99 2.76 -19.73
CA ARG A 51 -2.90 2.00 -20.99
C ARG A 51 -1.56 2.26 -21.68
N ASP A 52 -1.20 3.51 -21.86
CA ASP A 52 0.05 3.91 -22.51
C ASP A 52 1.30 3.41 -21.76
N TYR A 53 1.18 3.22 -20.45
CA TYR A 53 2.25 2.62 -19.65
C TYR A 53 2.38 1.10 -19.85
N GLY A 54 1.39 0.45 -20.47
CA GLY A 54 1.34 -1.00 -20.69
C GLY A 54 0.87 -1.81 -19.48
N ILE A 55 0.24 -1.17 -18.48
CA ILE A 55 -0.20 -1.85 -17.26
C ILE A 55 -1.37 -2.78 -17.53
N LEU A 56 -2.28 -2.38 -18.43
CA LEU A 56 -3.45 -3.20 -18.78
C LEU A 56 -3.12 -4.37 -19.72
N ASP A 57 -1.89 -4.45 -20.24
CA ASP A 57 -1.42 -5.61 -21.01
C ASP A 57 -1.05 -6.78 -20.10
N ILE A 58 -0.94 -6.56 -18.79
CA ILE A 58 -0.68 -7.59 -17.80
C ILE A 58 -1.97 -8.41 -17.57
N PRO A 59 -1.95 -9.74 -17.73
CA PRO A 59 -3.14 -10.57 -17.56
C PRO A 59 -3.82 -10.39 -16.21
N GLY A 60 -5.16 -10.25 -16.22
CA GLY A 60 -5.97 -10.09 -15.01
C GLY A 60 -5.81 -8.72 -14.32
N VAL A 61 -5.36 -7.69 -15.05
CA VAL A 61 -5.32 -6.31 -14.56
C VAL A 61 -6.35 -5.47 -15.31
N PHE A 62 -7.15 -4.71 -14.58
CA PHE A 62 -8.21 -3.88 -15.17
C PHE A 62 -8.49 -2.61 -14.35
N LEU A 63 -9.15 -1.65 -14.98
CA LEU A 63 -9.57 -0.39 -14.35
C LEU A 63 -10.91 -0.57 -13.62
N LEU A 64 -11.02 0.12 -12.49
CA LEU A 64 -12.23 0.23 -11.69
C LEU A 64 -12.50 1.71 -11.36
N PRO A 65 -13.18 2.47 -12.23
CA PRO A 65 -13.53 3.85 -11.93
C PRO A 65 -14.53 3.92 -10.77
N LYS A 66 -14.27 4.81 -9.81
CA LYS A 66 -15.15 5.11 -8.68
C LYS A 66 -15.24 6.61 -8.47
N GLU A 67 -16.34 7.08 -7.94
CA GLU A 67 -16.48 8.48 -7.57
C GLU A 67 -15.41 8.90 -6.56
N ASN A 68 -14.85 10.09 -6.73
CA ASN A 68 -13.86 10.59 -5.79
C ASN A 68 -14.51 11.02 -4.47
N VAL A 69 -13.77 10.92 -3.37
CA VAL A 69 -14.21 11.45 -2.08
C VAL A 69 -14.20 12.99 -2.15
N ARG A 70 -15.37 13.61 -2.11
CA ARG A 70 -15.55 15.05 -2.11
C ARG A 70 -16.02 15.49 -0.74
N LEU A 71 -15.17 16.17 -0.01
CA LEU A 71 -15.51 16.83 1.25
C LEU A 71 -15.20 18.31 1.11
N GLN A 72 -16.23 19.16 1.18
CA GLN A 72 -16.08 20.62 1.16
C GLN A 72 -15.18 21.10 2.31
N GLU A 73 -15.25 20.46 3.47
CA GLU A 73 -14.45 20.75 4.63
C GLU A 73 -12.96 20.44 4.44
N MET A 74 -12.59 19.57 3.49
CA MET A 74 -11.18 19.25 3.21
C MET A 74 -10.40 20.44 2.63
N ASP A 75 -11.09 21.36 1.94
CA ASP A 75 -10.44 22.52 1.33
C ASP A 75 -9.98 23.54 2.38
N THR A 76 -10.63 23.58 3.55
CA THR A 76 -10.31 24.51 4.66
C THR A 76 -9.31 23.92 5.66
N VAL A 77 -9.14 22.59 5.70
CA VAL A 77 -8.35 21.89 6.73
C VAL A 77 -6.94 21.58 6.27
N ILE A 78 -6.69 21.52 4.97
CA ILE A 78 -5.41 21.08 4.40
C ILE A 78 -4.72 22.23 3.65
N GLU A 79 -4.50 23.35 4.35
CA GLU A 79 -3.46 24.29 3.91
C GLU A 79 -2.11 23.75 4.31
N SER A 80 -1.28 23.39 3.34
CA SER A 80 0.17 23.17 3.44
C SER A 80 0.71 21.75 3.21
N GLN A 81 1.96 21.69 2.87
CA GLN A 81 3.04 20.69 2.82
C GLN A 81 2.72 19.20 2.50
N TYR A 82 1.47 18.70 2.65
CA TYR A 82 1.09 17.29 2.54
C TYR A 82 -0.18 17.05 1.71
N SER A 83 -0.41 17.87 0.68
CA SER A 83 -1.58 17.74 -0.22
C SER A 83 -1.76 16.31 -0.80
N TYR A 84 -0.68 15.53 -0.89
CA TYR A 84 -0.72 14.14 -1.35
C TYR A 84 -1.44 13.17 -0.39
N TRP A 85 -1.61 13.50 0.90
CA TRP A 85 -2.37 12.69 1.85
C TRP A 85 -3.88 12.84 1.64
N ARG A 86 -4.31 13.94 1.06
CA ARG A 86 -5.71 14.16 0.65
C ARG A 86 -6.16 13.07 -0.31
N ASP A 87 -5.31 12.74 -1.27
CA ASP A 87 -5.60 11.71 -2.27
C ASP A 87 -5.69 10.30 -1.65
N SER A 88 -5.13 10.07 -0.44
CA SER A 88 -5.20 8.76 0.22
C SER A 88 -6.61 8.37 0.65
N PHE A 89 -7.48 9.34 0.95
CA PHE A 89 -8.86 9.05 1.32
C PHE A 89 -9.68 8.40 0.20
N PHE A 90 -9.27 8.58 -1.06
CA PHE A 90 -9.87 7.88 -2.19
C PHE A 90 -9.85 6.36 -2.01
N LYS A 91 -8.86 5.82 -1.31
CA LYS A 91 -8.72 4.41 -1.01
C LYS A 91 -9.89 3.84 -0.19
N LEU A 92 -10.61 4.67 0.57
CA LEU A 92 -11.77 4.28 1.35
C LEU A 92 -12.95 3.82 0.46
N GLN A 93 -12.97 4.23 -0.81
CA GLN A 93 -13.96 3.78 -1.80
C GLN A 93 -13.90 2.27 -2.02
N ALA A 94 -12.80 1.61 -1.67
CA ALA A 94 -12.66 0.16 -1.75
C ALA A 94 -13.76 -0.58 -0.95
N ALA A 95 -14.22 -0.01 0.17
CA ALA A 95 -15.28 -0.60 0.97
C ALA A 95 -16.64 -0.63 0.27
N GLY A 96 -16.89 0.32 -0.64
CA GLY A 96 -18.10 0.42 -1.46
C GLY A 96 -18.03 -0.34 -2.80
N CYS A 97 -16.98 -1.14 -3.04
CA CYS A 97 -16.89 -1.99 -4.24
C CYS A 97 -17.70 -3.27 -4.08
N THR A 98 -19.02 -3.13 -3.88
CA THR A 98 -19.95 -4.24 -3.55
C THR A 98 -20.16 -5.25 -4.68
N GLU A 99 -19.57 -5.02 -5.85
CA GLU A 99 -19.42 -6.01 -6.91
C GLU A 99 -18.49 -7.18 -6.53
N TYR A 100 -17.70 -7.03 -5.45
CA TYR A 100 -16.85 -8.06 -4.84
C TYR A 100 -17.29 -8.34 -3.42
N ASP A 101 -17.28 -9.59 -3.00
CA ASP A 101 -17.59 -9.98 -1.62
C ASP A 101 -16.40 -9.71 -0.68
N LYS A 102 -15.17 -9.87 -1.21
CA LYS A 102 -13.94 -9.68 -0.43
C LYS A 102 -12.81 -9.11 -1.28
N ILE A 103 -12.08 -8.19 -0.70
CA ILE A 103 -10.96 -7.47 -1.31
C ILE A 103 -9.71 -7.64 -0.44
N ILE A 104 -8.56 -7.87 -1.07
CA ILE A 104 -7.26 -7.57 -0.46
C ILE A 104 -6.81 -6.22 -1.00
N LEU A 105 -6.91 -5.20 -0.16
CA LEU A 105 -6.53 -3.83 -0.46
C LEU A 105 -5.02 -3.67 -0.27
N LEU A 106 -4.35 -3.15 -1.30
CA LEU A 106 -2.90 -2.99 -1.37
C LEU A 106 -2.54 -1.55 -1.73
N ASP A 107 -1.42 -1.04 -1.19
CA ASP A 107 -0.83 0.21 -1.65
C ASP A 107 -0.12 0.00 -3.00
N CYS A 108 -0.17 1.01 -3.86
CA CYS A 108 0.42 0.93 -5.20
C CYS A 108 1.96 0.95 -5.21
N ASP A 109 2.60 1.24 -4.09
CA ASP A 109 4.06 1.26 -3.92
C ASP A 109 4.59 0.02 -3.17
N GLN A 110 4.03 -1.13 -3.49
CA GLN A 110 4.38 -2.42 -2.90
C GLN A 110 4.88 -3.40 -3.96
N MET A 111 5.65 -4.39 -3.51
CA MET A 111 6.11 -5.52 -4.29
C MET A 111 5.77 -6.81 -3.57
N VAL A 112 5.01 -7.67 -4.23
CA VAL A 112 4.71 -9.03 -3.75
C VAL A 112 5.91 -9.93 -4.04
N VAL A 113 6.36 -10.69 -3.05
CA VAL A 113 7.54 -11.58 -3.15
C VAL A 113 7.13 -13.05 -3.10
N LYS A 114 6.03 -13.35 -2.41
CA LYS A 114 5.41 -14.67 -2.33
C LYS A 114 3.90 -14.53 -2.49
N ASN A 115 3.27 -15.58 -3.01
CA ASN A 115 1.83 -15.65 -3.15
C ASN A 115 1.12 -15.40 -1.81
N ILE A 116 0.11 -14.52 -1.84
CA ILE A 116 -0.70 -14.10 -0.69
C ILE A 116 -2.18 -14.43 -0.84
N ASP A 117 -2.57 -15.28 -1.80
CA ASP A 117 -3.97 -15.66 -2.07
C ASP A 117 -4.67 -16.23 -0.83
N HIS A 118 -3.94 -16.92 0.05
CA HIS A 118 -4.48 -17.48 1.28
C HIS A 118 -5.02 -16.42 2.26
N LEU A 119 -4.70 -15.14 2.06
CA LEU A 119 -5.27 -14.06 2.86
C LEU A 119 -6.75 -13.84 2.57
N PHE A 120 -7.27 -14.27 1.40
CA PHE A 120 -8.70 -14.25 1.13
C PHE A 120 -9.51 -15.18 2.06
N GLU A 121 -8.88 -16.15 2.71
CA GLU A 121 -9.50 -17.02 3.71
C GLU A 121 -9.56 -16.38 5.10
N LYS A 122 -8.84 -15.28 5.31
CA LYS A 122 -8.79 -14.58 6.60
C LYS A 122 -10.06 -13.74 6.80
N PRO A 123 -10.44 -13.50 8.07
CA PRO A 123 -11.56 -12.60 8.37
C PRO A 123 -11.30 -11.17 7.90
N ALA A 124 -12.37 -10.41 7.73
CA ALA A 124 -12.27 -8.98 7.45
C ALA A 124 -11.43 -8.26 8.52
N PHE A 125 -10.76 -7.19 8.10
CA PHE A 125 -9.82 -6.39 8.93
C PHE A 125 -8.56 -7.13 9.37
N THR A 126 -8.26 -8.29 8.78
CA THR A 126 -6.92 -8.88 8.91
C THR A 126 -5.90 -7.95 8.24
N ALA A 127 -4.88 -7.55 9.01
CA ALA A 127 -3.82 -6.65 8.58
C ALA A 127 -2.53 -6.87 9.36
N THR A 128 -1.44 -6.25 8.91
CA THR A 128 -0.22 -6.13 9.71
C THR A 128 -0.34 -4.96 10.69
N THR A 129 0.48 -4.98 11.75
CA THR A 129 0.71 -3.79 12.55
C THR A 129 1.60 -2.79 11.81
N CYS A 130 1.52 -1.51 12.18
CA CYS A 130 2.31 -0.45 11.56
C CYS A 130 3.62 -0.22 12.32
N GLY A 131 4.61 -1.11 12.13
CA GLY A 131 5.97 -0.91 12.62
C GLY A 131 6.29 -1.52 13.99
N ARG A 132 5.59 -2.56 14.43
CA ARG A 132 5.86 -3.29 15.67
C ARG A 132 7.27 -3.90 15.73
N CYS A 133 7.88 -4.15 14.58
CA CYS A 133 9.27 -4.61 14.51
C CYS A 133 10.27 -3.58 15.05
N VAL A 134 9.92 -2.30 15.02
CA VAL A 134 10.75 -1.19 15.50
C VAL A 134 10.30 -0.70 16.87
N HIS A 135 8.97 -0.64 17.09
CA HIS A 135 8.34 -0.19 18.33
C HIS A 135 7.28 -1.20 18.76
N GLU A 136 7.49 -1.92 19.84
CA GLU A 136 6.63 -3.03 20.29
C GLU A 136 5.19 -2.62 20.63
N ASP A 137 4.99 -1.37 21.03
CA ASP A 137 3.71 -0.78 21.39
C ASP A 137 2.95 -0.18 20.20
N TRP A 138 3.53 -0.21 18.99
CA TRP A 138 2.85 0.22 17.79
C TRP A 138 1.92 -0.87 17.26
N LEU A 139 0.71 -0.90 17.83
CA LEU A 139 -0.32 -1.89 17.56
C LEU A 139 -1.46 -1.36 16.67
N SER A 140 -1.26 -0.23 15.97
CA SER A 140 -2.24 0.25 15.02
C SER A 140 -2.27 -0.59 13.75
N LEU A 141 -3.46 -0.70 13.15
CA LEU A 141 -3.67 -1.34 11.84
C LEU A 141 -2.89 -0.59 10.77
N SER A 142 -2.17 -1.34 9.93
CA SER A 142 -1.55 -0.82 8.71
C SER A 142 -2.50 -0.96 7.51
N ALA A 143 -2.85 0.16 6.88
CA ALA A 143 -3.74 0.16 5.71
C ALA A 143 -3.03 -0.24 4.41
N GLY A 144 -1.72 -0.50 4.42
CA GLY A 144 -0.97 -0.92 3.23
C GLY A 144 -1.27 -2.35 2.78
N LEU A 145 -1.76 -3.20 3.67
CA LEU A 145 -2.31 -4.52 3.37
C LEU A 145 -3.50 -4.77 4.28
N LEU A 146 -4.69 -4.83 3.72
CA LEU A 146 -5.92 -4.98 4.49
C LEU A 146 -6.91 -5.91 3.79
N VAL A 147 -7.40 -6.91 4.51
CA VAL A 147 -8.51 -7.75 4.05
C VAL A 147 -9.83 -7.05 4.36
N LEU A 148 -10.64 -6.79 3.36
CA LEU A 148 -11.96 -6.14 3.50
C LEU A 148 -13.07 -7.07 2.99
N GLU A 149 -14.17 -7.10 3.69
CA GLU A 149 -15.48 -7.49 3.18
C GLU A 149 -16.24 -6.22 2.87
N THR A 150 -16.76 -6.10 1.65
CA THR A 150 -17.35 -4.87 1.15
C THR A 150 -18.80 -4.75 1.53
N SER A 151 -19.24 -3.56 1.85
CA SER A 151 -20.66 -3.22 2.03
C SER A 151 -20.86 -1.71 1.97
N GLU A 152 -22.08 -1.28 1.59
CA GLU A 152 -22.46 0.13 1.65
C GLU A 152 -22.39 0.67 3.08
N GLU A 153 -22.80 -0.12 4.08
CA GLU A 153 -22.73 0.27 5.49
C GLU A 153 -21.28 0.58 5.92
N LEU A 154 -20.35 -0.30 5.54
CA LEU A 154 -18.93 -0.08 5.82
C LEU A 154 -18.41 1.17 5.11
N HIS A 155 -18.77 1.34 3.85
CA HIS A 155 -18.39 2.48 3.05
C HIS A 155 -18.86 3.80 3.68
N GLU A 156 -20.15 3.92 3.97
CA GLU A 156 -20.74 5.10 4.62
C GLU A 156 -20.08 5.38 5.98
N LYS A 157 -19.85 4.34 6.78
CA LYS A 157 -19.14 4.46 8.05
C LYS A 157 -17.75 5.06 7.86
N LEU A 158 -16.95 4.56 6.91
CA LEU A 158 -15.60 5.07 6.67
C LEU A 158 -15.63 6.52 6.20
N LEU A 159 -16.52 6.87 5.28
CA LEU A 159 -16.64 8.25 4.81
C LEU A 159 -17.03 9.20 5.93
N SER A 160 -17.93 8.83 6.82
CA SER A 160 -18.35 9.64 7.97
C SER A 160 -17.22 9.90 8.97
N LEU A 161 -16.20 9.07 9.00
CA LEU A 161 -15.07 9.16 9.93
C LEU A 161 -13.89 10.00 9.40
N ILE A 162 -13.93 10.48 8.15
CA ILE A 162 -12.83 11.26 7.57
C ILE A 162 -12.63 12.57 8.34
N VAL A 163 -13.69 13.38 8.52
CA VAL A 163 -13.61 14.66 9.24
C VAL A 163 -13.17 14.45 10.69
N PRO A 164 -13.77 13.52 11.48
CA PRO A 164 -13.28 13.17 12.82
C PRO A 164 -11.79 12.77 12.85
N ALA A 165 -11.29 12.00 11.87
CA ALA A 165 -9.89 11.62 11.81
C ALA A 165 -8.98 12.83 11.56
N ILE A 166 -9.38 13.72 10.65
CA ILE A 166 -8.66 14.97 10.36
C ILE A 166 -8.58 15.85 11.60
N GLU A 167 -9.71 16.09 12.28
CA GLU A 167 -9.76 16.93 13.48
C GLU A 167 -8.90 16.36 14.62
N PHE A 168 -9.00 15.04 14.85
CA PHE A 168 -8.19 14.35 15.84
C PHE A 168 -6.67 14.49 15.58
N LYS A 169 -6.23 14.32 14.35
CA LYS A 169 -4.82 14.48 14.00
C LYS A 169 -4.37 15.93 14.06
N LYS A 170 -5.21 16.86 13.59
CA LYS A 170 -4.93 18.30 13.64
C LYS A 170 -4.74 18.78 15.08
N SER A 171 -5.53 18.29 16.05
CA SER A 171 -5.38 18.62 17.47
C SER A 171 -4.01 18.22 18.03
N LYS A 172 -3.31 17.27 17.36
CA LYS A 172 -1.96 16.81 17.72
C LYS A 172 -0.85 17.40 16.84
N GLY A 173 -1.17 18.36 15.97
CA GLY A 173 -0.23 18.92 15.00
C GLY A 173 0.19 17.94 13.91
N LEU A 174 -0.60 16.88 13.68
CA LEU A 174 -0.36 15.83 12.70
C LEU A 174 -1.39 15.90 11.58
N GLN A 175 -1.11 15.19 10.50
CA GLN A 175 -2.05 15.02 9.39
C GLN A 175 -2.68 13.64 9.42
N ALA A 176 -3.92 13.56 8.92
CA ALA A 176 -4.64 12.32 8.75
C ALA A 176 -4.49 11.76 7.33
N GLY A 177 -4.52 10.43 7.24
CA GLY A 177 -4.66 9.70 5.99
C GLY A 177 -5.72 8.59 6.14
N ASP A 178 -5.87 7.78 5.10
CA ASP A 178 -6.77 6.62 5.07
C ASP A 178 -6.57 5.66 6.26
N GLN A 179 -5.32 5.41 6.64
CA GLN A 179 -4.99 4.54 7.77
C GLN A 179 -5.59 5.04 9.10
N ASP A 180 -5.67 6.35 9.29
CA ASP A 180 -6.24 6.93 10.51
C ASP A 180 -7.76 6.71 10.56
N VAL A 181 -8.43 6.78 9.41
CA VAL A 181 -9.86 6.47 9.30
C VAL A 181 -10.12 5.00 9.62
N PHE A 182 -9.34 4.07 9.07
CA PHE A 182 -9.47 2.65 9.41
C PHE A 182 -9.26 2.39 10.90
N ASN A 183 -8.23 2.99 11.51
CA ASN A 183 -7.98 2.83 12.93
C ASN A 183 -9.08 3.47 13.81
N LEU A 184 -9.69 4.55 13.36
CA LEU A 184 -10.82 5.17 14.07
C LEU A 184 -12.10 4.34 13.92
N ALA A 185 -12.30 3.68 12.78
CA ALA A 185 -13.44 2.79 12.54
C ALA A 185 -13.40 1.52 13.40
N TRP A 186 -12.19 1.06 13.78
CA TRP A 186 -11.94 -0.13 14.63
C TRP A 186 -10.98 0.18 15.77
N PRO A 187 -11.39 0.96 16.78
CA PRO A 187 -10.52 1.38 17.88
C PRO A 187 -10.00 0.18 18.71
N ASP A 188 -10.77 -0.92 18.74
CA ASP A 188 -10.41 -2.14 19.47
C ASP A 188 -9.57 -3.13 18.67
N TRP A 189 -9.23 -2.81 17.41
CA TRP A 189 -8.44 -3.70 16.55
C TRP A 189 -7.14 -4.16 17.22
N ARG A 190 -6.45 -3.25 17.91
CA ARG A 190 -5.21 -3.56 18.64
C ARG A 190 -5.36 -4.63 19.73
N ASN A 191 -6.58 -4.88 20.19
CA ASN A 191 -6.92 -5.88 21.20
C ASN A 191 -7.40 -7.21 20.56
N ARG A 192 -7.34 -7.32 19.22
CA ARG A 192 -7.82 -8.44 18.42
C ARG A 192 -6.64 -9.17 17.73
N PRO A 193 -5.75 -9.88 18.50
CA PRO A 193 -4.55 -10.49 17.93
C PRO A 193 -4.84 -11.52 16.84
N GLU A 194 -6.05 -12.08 16.79
CA GLU A 194 -6.51 -13.00 15.74
C GLU A 194 -6.64 -12.32 14.36
N LEU A 195 -6.69 -10.99 14.32
CA LEU A 195 -6.68 -10.19 13.09
C LEU A 195 -5.27 -9.78 12.65
N PHE A 196 -4.26 -10.09 13.46
CA PHE A 196 -2.88 -9.73 13.12
C PHE A 196 -2.26 -10.80 12.23
N ILE A 197 -1.64 -10.34 11.14
CA ILE A 197 -0.69 -11.14 10.38
C ILE A 197 0.73 -10.62 10.62
N PRO A 198 1.75 -11.51 10.54
CA PRO A 198 3.14 -11.11 10.75
C PRO A 198 3.58 -9.96 9.85
N GLU A 199 4.42 -9.06 10.36
CA GLU A 199 4.89 -7.90 9.60
C GLU A 199 5.65 -8.24 8.31
N LYS A 200 6.15 -9.48 8.18
CA LYS A 200 6.72 -10.00 6.92
C LYS A 200 5.74 -10.02 5.74
N TYR A 201 4.43 -9.83 5.99
CA TYR A 201 3.41 -9.68 4.96
C TYR A 201 3.31 -8.26 4.39
N ASN A 202 3.83 -7.24 5.09
CA ASN A 202 3.84 -5.85 4.62
C ASN A 202 4.97 -5.06 5.29
N ILE A 203 6.21 -5.50 5.07
CA ILE A 203 7.37 -4.87 5.71
C ILE A 203 7.80 -3.61 4.98
N CYS A 204 7.89 -2.48 5.68
CA CYS A 204 8.55 -1.30 5.15
C CYS A 204 10.01 -1.62 4.83
N TRP A 205 10.43 -1.30 3.61
CA TRP A 205 11.78 -1.62 3.13
C TRP A 205 12.89 -1.09 4.07
N GLY A 206 12.64 0.04 4.74
CA GLY A 206 13.54 0.63 5.73
C GLY A 206 13.79 -0.24 6.96
N TRP A 207 12.81 -1.05 7.36
CA TRP A 207 12.81 -1.84 8.60
C TRP A 207 13.15 -3.33 8.41
N ILE A 208 13.48 -3.73 7.19
CA ILE A 208 13.83 -5.13 6.88
C ILE A 208 14.90 -5.67 7.83
N SER A 209 15.94 -4.87 8.10
CA SER A 209 17.04 -5.29 8.98
C SER A 209 16.59 -5.47 10.44
N ASP A 210 15.63 -4.66 10.87
CA ASP A 210 15.12 -4.71 12.25
C ASP A 210 14.21 -5.92 12.44
N LEU A 211 13.33 -6.18 11.45
CA LEU A 211 12.49 -7.38 11.45
C LEU A 211 13.34 -8.66 11.41
N CYS A 212 14.35 -8.73 10.53
CA CYS A 212 15.21 -9.89 10.43
C CYS A 212 15.96 -10.20 11.74
N LYS A 213 16.38 -9.17 12.48
CA LYS A 213 17.00 -9.34 13.79
C LYS A 213 16.01 -9.84 14.84
N LYS A 214 14.80 -9.24 14.86
CA LYS A 214 13.78 -9.52 15.87
C LYS A 214 13.21 -10.93 15.72
N GLU A 215 12.87 -11.33 14.49
CA GLU A 215 12.22 -12.60 14.18
C GLU A 215 13.19 -13.70 13.75
N ASN A 216 14.51 -13.45 13.73
CA ASN A 216 15.53 -14.37 13.23
C ASN A 216 15.15 -14.93 11.83
N CYS A 217 14.60 -14.07 10.97
CA CYS A 217 14.16 -14.42 9.63
C CYS A 217 15.13 -13.92 8.56
N ALA A 218 15.01 -14.47 7.36
CA ALA A 218 15.76 -14.05 6.20
C ALA A 218 14.82 -13.35 5.20
N PRO A 219 15.35 -12.56 4.30
CA PRO A 219 14.56 -11.88 3.26
C PRO A 219 13.70 -12.78 2.37
N LYS A 220 14.11 -14.01 2.15
CA LYS A 220 13.31 -15.03 1.46
C LYS A 220 12.00 -15.39 2.19
N ASP A 221 11.88 -15.00 3.45
CA ASP A 221 10.69 -15.28 4.28
C ASP A 221 9.60 -14.22 4.14
N PHE A 222 9.90 -13.08 3.50
CA PHE A 222 8.94 -12.00 3.28
C PHE A 222 7.90 -12.38 2.22
N TYR A 223 6.68 -11.90 2.43
CA TYR A 223 5.59 -12.02 1.46
C TYR A 223 5.45 -10.76 0.63
N MET A 224 5.59 -9.59 1.24
CA MET A 224 5.47 -8.32 0.55
C MET A 224 6.38 -7.27 1.17
N ILE A 225 6.91 -6.40 0.32
CA ILE A 225 7.77 -5.27 0.69
C ILE A 225 7.08 -3.98 0.26
N HIS A 226 7.00 -3.03 1.18
CA HIS A 226 6.37 -1.74 1.01
C HIS A 226 7.43 -0.62 0.98
N PHE A 227 7.28 0.31 0.05
CA PHE A 227 8.18 1.45 -0.16
C PHE A 227 7.49 2.79 0.19
N PRO A 228 7.05 2.98 1.46
CA PRO A 228 6.36 4.21 1.85
C PRO A 228 7.30 5.42 1.83
N GLY A 229 6.71 6.62 1.87
CA GLY A 229 7.43 7.88 1.92
C GLY A 229 7.53 8.59 0.56
N LYS A 230 8.18 9.75 0.55
CA LYS A 230 8.25 10.62 -0.63
C LYS A 230 9.16 10.08 -1.72
N GLU A 231 10.27 9.48 -1.33
CA GLU A 231 11.27 8.93 -2.25
C GLU A 231 10.88 7.53 -2.66
N LYS A 232 10.81 7.31 -3.96
CA LYS A 232 10.41 6.03 -4.54
C LYS A 232 11.56 5.39 -5.31
N PRO A 233 11.61 4.05 -5.40
CA PRO A 233 12.65 3.36 -6.15
C PRO A 233 12.79 3.80 -7.59
N TRP A 234 11.72 4.19 -8.24
CA TRP A 234 11.72 4.68 -9.63
C TRP A 234 12.19 6.12 -9.80
N ASP A 235 12.30 6.90 -8.72
CA ASP A 235 12.84 8.27 -8.78
C ASP A 235 14.37 8.28 -8.99
N TYR A 236 15.04 7.12 -8.87
CA TYR A 236 16.50 7.02 -8.85
C TYR A 236 17.07 6.19 -10.01
N GLY A 237 18.01 6.78 -10.72
CA GLY A 237 18.75 6.09 -11.80
C GLY A 237 19.82 5.12 -11.26
N LYS A 238 20.42 4.36 -12.19
CA LYS A 238 21.46 3.32 -11.91
C LYS A 238 22.62 3.80 -11.03
N CYS A 239 23.00 5.07 -11.13
CA CYS A 239 24.09 5.65 -10.33
C CYS A 239 23.79 5.73 -8.83
N TYR A 240 22.51 5.78 -8.44
CA TYR A 240 22.11 5.79 -7.03
C TYR A 240 22.45 4.47 -6.34
N TYR A 241 22.22 3.35 -7.02
CA TYR A 241 22.56 2.02 -6.49
C TYR A 241 24.04 1.86 -6.23
N LEU A 242 24.88 2.40 -7.15
CA LEU A 242 26.31 2.38 -6.99
C LEU A 242 26.75 3.20 -5.76
N LYS A 243 26.16 4.38 -5.54
CA LYS A 243 26.42 5.20 -4.35
C LYS A 243 26.04 4.48 -3.05
N ILE A 244 24.89 3.79 -3.02
CA ILE A 244 24.46 3.00 -1.87
C ILE A 244 25.47 1.88 -1.60
N LEU A 245 25.89 1.17 -2.64
CA LEU A 245 26.84 0.05 -2.53
C LEU A 245 28.20 0.54 -1.99
N ILE A 246 28.77 1.59 -2.56
CA ILE A 246 30.03 2.19 -2.11
C ILE A 246 29.92 2.66 -0.65
N SER A 247 28.84 3.36 -0.30
CA SER A 247 28.61 3.83 1.07
C SER A 247 28.54 2.68 2.08
N GLY A 248 28.01 1.52 1.68
CA GLY A 248 27.92 0.35 2.53
C GLY A 248 29.25 -0.37 2.72
N ILE A 249 30.03 -0.47 1.67
CA ILE A 249 31.40 -1.00 1.74
C ILE A 249 32.20 -0.16 2.73
N LEU A 250 32.17 1.18 2.58
CA LEU A 250 32.90 2.10 3.44
C LEU A 250 32.45 2.07 4.90
N ARG A 251 31.22 1.66 5.18
CA ARG A 251 30.64 1.59 6.55
C ARG A 251 30.69 0.20 7.17
N GLY A 252 31.29 -0.81 6.51
CA GLY A 252 31.33 -2.18 6.98
C GLY A 252 29.98 -2.86 7.15
N LYS A 253 28.94 -2.38 6.42
CA LYS A 253 27.55 -2.89 6.50
C LYS A 253 27.16 -3.62 5.21
N LEU A 254 28.08 -4.34 4.62
CA LEU A 254 27.95 -4.92 3.28
C LEU A 254 26.75 -5.85 3.15
N ASP A 255 26.54 -6.75 4.09
CA ASP A 255 25.49 -7.78 4.02
C ASP A 255 24.08 -7.16 3.97
N LYS A 256 23.83 -6.16 4.85
CA LYS A 256 22.55 -5.46 4.91
C LYS A 256 22.31 -4.62 3.66
N LEU A 257 23.37 -4.10 3.09
CA LEU A 257 23.31 -3.19 1.96
C LEU A 257 23.15 -3.91 0.63
N LEU A 258 23.81 -5.03 0.44
CA LEU A 258 23.64 -5.89 -0.74
C LEU A 258 22.20 -6.32 -0.90
N TYR A 259 21.56 -6.74 0.21
CA TYR A 259 20.18 -7.15 0.19
C TYR A 259 19.21 -5.99 -0.11
N LYS A 260 19.37 -4.86 0.57
CA LYS A 260 18.55 -3.66 0.29
C LYS A 260 18.71 -3.18 -1.15
N THR A 261 19.93 -3.22 -1.69
CA THR A 261 20.22 -2.86 -3.08
C THR A 261 19.58 -3.85 -4.06
N TYR A 262 19.62 -5.15 -3.75
CA TYR A 262 18.96 -6.18 -4.57
C TYR A 262 17.44 -5.98 -4.64
N ILE A 263 16.78 -5.79 -3.50
CA ILE A 263 15.33 -5.54 -3.45
C ILE A 263 14.97 -4.28 -4.22
N TRP A 264 15.68 -3.19 -3.97
CA TRP A 264 15.45 -1.92 -4.62
C TRP A 264 15.60 -2.05 -6.14
N ARG A 265 16.66 -2.72 -6.59
CA ARG A 265 16.90 -2.97 -8.01
C ARG A 265 15.80 -3.87 -8.60
N LYS A 266 15.42 -4.95 -7.93
CA LYS A 266 14.34 -5.83 -8.39
C LYS A 266 13.05 -5.02 -8.57
N TYR A 267 12.70 -4.20 -7.59
CA TYR A 267 11.51 -3.36 -7.67
C TYR A 267 11.61 -2.34 -8.80
N SER A 268 12.75 -1.68 -8.95
CA SER A 268 12.98 -0.72 -10.04
C SER A 268 12.83 -1.36 -11.43
N LEU A 269 13.29 -2.60 -11.61
CA LEU A 269 13.10 -3.34 -12.86
C LEU A 269 11.63 -3.67 -13.13
N LEU A 270 10.88 -4.02 -12.08
CA LEU A 270 9.43 -4.23 -12.19
C LEU A 270 8.66 -2.96 -12.56
N CYS A 271 9.20 -1.79 -12.19
CA CYS A 271 8.61 -0.48 -12.50
C CYS A 271 8.83 -0.03 -13.96
N GLU A 272 9.77 -0.63 -14.70
CA GLU A 272 10.11 -0.18 -16.05
C GLU A 272 8.92 -0.35 -17.01
N ARG A 273 8.71 0.65 -17.87
CA ARG A 273 7.71 0.61 -18.93
C ARG A 273 8.01 -0.55 -19.90
N VAL A 274 6.98 -1.19 -20.44
CA VAL A 274 7.12 -2.24 -21.48
C VAL A 274 7.49 -1.62 -22.81
#